data_c1b05fc7e1c00c739dd43d0ec683ddf5
#
_entry.id   c1b05fc7e1c00c739dd43d0ec683ddf5
#
_cell.length_a   1.000
_cell.length_b   1.000
_cell.length_c   1.000
_cell.angle_alpha   90.00
_cell.angle_beta   90.00
_cell.angle_gamma   90.00
#
_symmetry.space_group_name_H-M   'P 1'
#
loop_
_entity.id
_entity.type
_entity.pdbx_description
1 polymer ?
#
loop_
_entity_poly.entity_id
_entity_poly.type
_entity_poly.pdbx_seq_one_letter_code
_entity_poly.pdbx_strand_id
1 'polypeptide(L)'
;MAESNGALSGVTVLDLTRVLAGPYCTQMLGDLGADVIKIERPGAGDDTRRFAPPFMSGPDGKDTSESAYFMSANRNKRSVEIDLSSEIGQGIVREIAQKADVLVENFKTGNLAKYGLGYDDLRDINPKLVYCSVTGFG
;
A
#
# COMPACT_ATOMS: atom_id res chain seq x y z
N MET A 1 14.25 3.70 -15.23
CA MET A 1 13.69 2.48 -14.63
C MET A 1 13.64 1.42 -15.72
N ALA A 2 14.04 0.19 -15.45
CA ALA A 2 13.85 -0.89 -16.42
C ALA A 2 12.35 -1.06 -16.68
N GLU A 3 11.97 -1.20 -17.97
CA GLU A 3 10.59 -1.53 -18.31
C GLU A 3 10.24 -2.85 -17.66
N SER A 4 9.18 -2.88 -16.85
CA SER A 4 8.65 -4.09 -16.28
C SER A 4 8.03 -4.91 -17.41
N ASN A 5 8.59 -6.09 -17.70
CA ASN A 5 8.06 -7.00 -18.73
C ASN A 5 7.10 -8.05 -18.12
N GLY A 6 6.53 -7.79 -16.96
CA GLY A 6 5.58 -8.68 -16.31
C GLY A 6 4.17 -8.63 -16.90
N ALA A 7 3.35 -9.63 -16.55
CA ALA A 7 1.98 -9.75 -17.02
C ALA A 7 1.08 -8.55 -16.64
N LEU A 8 1.44 -7.83 -15.56
CA LEU A 8 0.74 -6.62 -15.09
C LEU A 8 1.52 -5.33 -15.38
N SER A 9 2.42 -5.35 -16.36
CA SER A 9 3.14 -4.15 -16.79
C SER A 9 2.14 -3.07 -17.23
N GLY A 10 2.30 -1.86 -16.69
CA GLY A 10 1.40 -0.73 -16.95
C GLY A 10 0.20 -0.63 -15.99
N VAL A 11 0.01 -1.61 -15.10
CA VAL A 11 -1.01 -1.54 -14.04
C VAL A 11 -0.44 -0.79 -12.84
N THR A 12 -1.17 0.20 -12.35
CA THR A 12 -0.84 0.95 -11.12
C THR A 12 -1.73 0.50 -9.96
N VAL A 13 -1.10 0.11 -8.87
CA VAL A 13 -1.77 -0.36 -7.63
C VAL A 13 -1.54 0.64 -6.50
N LEU A 14 -2.62 1.17 -5.95
CA LEU A 14 -2.60 1.96 -4.73
C LEU A 14 -2.81 1.04 -3.52
N ASP A 15 -1.77 0.87 -2.72
CA ASP A 15 -1.75 -0.04 -1.57
C ASP A 15 -1.92 0.75 -0.26
N LEU A 16 -3.11 0.69 0.33
CA LEU A 16 -3.44 1.26 1.63
C LEU A 16 -3.42 0.20 2.75
N THR A 17 -2.86 -0.98 2.47
CA THR A 17 -2.91 -2.10 3.39
C THR A 17 -1.79 -2.07 4.44
N ARG A 18 -1.99 -2.82 5.52
CA ARG A 18 -1.02 -3.02 6.61
C ARG A 18 -0.96 -4.48 7.02
N VAL A 19 0.09 -4.83 7.68
CA VAL A 19 0.38 -6.13 8.29
C VAL A 19 0.70 -7.21 7.26
N LEU A 20 -0.21 -8.13 6.92
CA LEU A 20 0.17 -9.30 6.12
C LEU A 20 -0.72 -9.53 4.88
N ALA A 21 -2.00 -9.79 5.05
CA ALA A 21 -2.85 -10.31 3.97
C ALA A 21 -2.93 -9.35 2.76
N GLY A 22 -3.24 -8.08 3.02
CA GLY A 22 -3.26 -7.04 1.98
C GLY A 22 -1.87 -6.77 1.38
N PRO A 23 -0.82 -6.52 2.21
CA PRO A 23 0.54 -6.33 1.70
C PRO A 23 1.06 -7.50 0.87
N TYR A 24 0.74 -8.75 1.25
CA TYR A 24 1.14 -9.92 0.48
C TYR A 24 0.42 -9.97 -0.88
N CYS A 25 -0.88 -9.63 -0.91
CA CYS A 25 -1.63 -9.51 -2.17
C CYS A 25 -0.98 -8.48 -3.11
N THR A 26 -0.72 -7.26 -2.62
CA THR A 26 -0.13 -6.20 -3.45
C THR A 26 1.32 -6.50 -3.84
N GLN A 27 2.08 -7.24 -3.01
CA GLN A 27 3.39 -7.75 -3.37
C GLN A 27 3.33 -8.71 -4.57
N MET A 28 2.35 -9.62 -4.60
CA MET A 28 2.16 -10.53 -5.74
C MET A 28 1.85 -9.76 -7.03
N LEU A 29 1.06 -8.69 -6.94
CA LEU A 29 0.81 -7.82 -8.10
C LEU A 29 2.11 -7.13 -8.57
N GLY A 30 2.93 -6.66 -7.63
CA GLY A 30 4.26 -6.10 -7.94
C GLY A 30 5.22 -7.13 -8.55
N ASP A 31 5.22 -8.37 -8.05
CA ASP A 31 6.02 -9.47 -8.61
C ASP A 31 5.62 -9.80 -10.06
N LEU A 32 4.36 -9.56 -10.42
CA LEU A 32 3.85 -9.71 -11.78
C LEU A 32 4.05 -8.45 -12.65
N GLY A 33 4.70 -7.42 -12.13
CA GLY A 33 5.11 -6.24 -12.89
C GLY A 33 4.24 -5.00 -12.69
N ALA A 34 3.27 -5.02 -11.81
CA ALA A 34 2.50 -3.81 -11.47
C ALA A 34 3.37 -2.78 -10.73
N ASP A 35 3.09 -1.49 -10.94
CA ASP A 35 3.67 -0.39 -10.17
C ASP A 35 2.86 -0.21 -8.87
N VAL A 36 3.41 -0.66 -7.75
CA VAL A 36 2.73 -0.62 -6.46
C VAL A 36 3.19 0.58 -5.65
N ILE A 37 2.24 1.46 -5.31
CA ILE A 37 2.45 2.64 -4.45
C ILE A 37 1.84 2.35 -3.09
N LYS A 38 2.68 2.06 -2.10
CA LYS A 38 2.26 1.82 -0.72
C LYS A 38 2.21 3.12 0.06
N ILE A 39 1.05 3.42 0.63
CA ILE A 39 0.87 4.55 1.53
C ILE A 39 1.14 4.09 2.96
N GLU A 40 2.06 4.76 3.61
CA GLU A 40 2.43 4.48 5.00
C GLU A 40 2.17 5.68 5.91
N ARG A 41 1.98 5.41 7.19
CA ARG A 41 1.79 6.46 8.19
C ARG A 41 3.12 7.18 8.46
N PRO A 42 3.15 8.54 8.46
CA PRO A 42 4.36 9.30 8.71
C PRO A 42 5.09 8.89 10.00
N GLY A 43 6.40 8.72 9.91
CA GLY A 43 7.30 8.41 11.03
C GLY A 43 7.16 7.03 11.66
N ALA A 44 6.05 6.32 11.41
CA ALA A 44 5.79 5.00 12.00
C ALA A 44 5.78 3.88 10.94
N GLY A 45 5.35 4.18 9.73
CA GLY A 45 5.19 3.21 8.66
C GLY A 45 4.14 2.14 8.95
N ASP A 46 4.30 1.00 8.28
CA ASP A 46 3.55 -0.21 8.54
C ASP A 46 3.95 -0.79 9.91
N ASP A 47 2.97 -1.32 10.64
CA ASP A 47 3.20 -1.89 11.98
C ASP A 47 4.25 -3.02 11.96
N THR A 48 4.35 -3.74 10.84
CA THR A 48 5.31 -4.84 10.65
C THR A 48 6.77 -4.39 10.61
N ARG A 49 7.06 -3.11 10.39
CA ARG A 49 8.43 -2.58 10.50
C ARG A 49 9.03 -2.80 11.89
N ARG A 50 8.18 -2.95 12.91
CA ARG A 50 8.56 -3.20 14.32
C ARG A 50 8.44 -4.67 14.73
N PHE A 51 7.99 -5.56 13.84
CA PHE A 51 7.85 -6.98 14.13
C PHE A 51 9.20 -7.68 13.97
N ALA A 52 10.05 -7.53 14.96
CA ALA A 52 11.42 -8.03 14.99
C ALA A 52 11.77 -8.58 16.40
N PRO A 53 12.87 -9.29 16.60
CA PRO A 53 13.91 -9.66 15.61
C PRO A 53 13.46 -10.70 14.60
N PRO A 54 14.16 -10.86 13.44
CA PRO A 54 15.36 -10.13 13.08
C PRO A 54 15.09 -8.83 12.32
N PHE A 55 16.02 -7.88 12.43
CA PHE A 55 16.13 -6.74 11.54
C PHE A 55 17.18 -7.00 10.45
N MET A 56 17.09 -6.31 9.33
CA MET A 56 18.14 -6.28 8.35
C MET A 56 19.35 -5.53 8.92
N SER A 57 20.55 -6.11 8.77
CA SER A 57 21.79 -5.42 9.15
C SER A 57 22.20 -4.43 8.06
N GLY A 58 22.57 -3.24 8.48
CA GLY A 58 23.16 -2.23 7.62
C GLY A 58 24.62 -2.54 7.26
N PRO A 59 25.24 -1.72 6.39
CA PRO A 59 26.64 -1.89 6.00
C PRO A 59 27.63 -1.76 7.17
N ASP A 60 27.24 -1.09 8.27
CA ASP A 60 28.01 -0.93 9.49
C ASP A 60 27.80 -2.10 10.49
N GLY A 61 27.04 -3.11 10.11
CA GLY A 61 26.72 -4.29 10.92
C GLY A 61 25.68 -4.04 12.01
N LYS A 62 25.08 -2.85 12.06
CA LYS A 62 24.00 -2.53 13.00
C LYS A 62 22.65 -2.82 12.40
N ASP A 63 21.67 -3.10 13.25
CA ASP A 63 20.29 -3.28 12.83
C ASP A 63 19.71 -2.00 12.22
N THR A 64 19.00 -2.15 11.12
CA THR A 64 18.21 -1.08 10.49
C THR A 64 16.80 -1.05 11.09
N SER A 65 15.93 -0.16 10.57
CA SER A 65 14.49 -0.15 10.88
C SER A 65 13.67 -1.12 10.00
N GLU A 66 14.33 -1.93 9.17
CA GLU A 66 13.68 -2.87 8.26
C GLU A 66 13.61 -4.26 8.89
N SER A 67 12.42 -4.63 9.39
CA SER A 67 12.21 -5.98 9.90
C SER A 67 12.13 -7.01 8.77
N ALA A 68 12.57 -8.23 9.02
CA ALA A 68 12.41 -9.33 8.08
C ALA A 68 10.93 -9.58 7.74
N TYR A 69 10.03 -9.35 8.70
CA TYR A 69 8.59 -9.48 8.49
C TYR A 69 8.08 -8.46 7.47
N PHE A 70 8.44 -7.17 7.64
CA PHE A 70 8.06 -6.14 6.66
C PHE A 70 8.57 -6.47 5.26
N MET A 71 9.83 -6.89 5.15
CA MET A 71 10.44 -7.23 3.87
C MET A 71 9.78 -8.43 3.18
N SER A 72 9.26 -9.39 3.95
CA SER A 72 8.64 -10.59 3.41
C SER A 72 7.35 -10.30 2.62
N ALA A 73 6.68 -9.18 2.88
CA ALA A 73 5.39 -8.82 2.28
C ALA A 73 5.40 -7.51 1.49
N ASN A 74 6.57 -6.84 1.33
CA ASN A 74 6.60 -5.49 0.76
C ASN A 74 7.69 -5.27 -0.32
N ARG A 75 8.29 -6.34 -0.87
CA ARG A 75 9.18 -6.19 -2.03
C ARG A 75 8.43 -5.67 -3.25
N ASN A 76 9.15 -5.04 -4.17
CA ASN A 76 8.61 -4.48 -5.42
C ASN A 76 7.55 -3.39 -5.21
N LYS A 77 7.62 -2.66 -4.09
CA LYS A 77 6.74 -1.53 -3.81
C LYS A 77 7.54 -0.23 -3.67
N ARG A 78 6.94 0.86 -4.09
CA ARG A 78 7.37 2.21 -3.74
C ARG A 78 6.58 2.66 -2.52
N SER A 79 7.27 3.07 -1.46
CA SER A 79 6.61 3.56 -0.24
C SER A 79 6.61 5.08 -0.22
N VAL A 80 5.51 5.67 0.23
CA VAL A 80 5.38 7.09 0.50
C VAL A 80 4.62 7.32 1.80
N GLU A 81 5.12 8.21 2.64
CA GLU A 81 4.47 8.59 3.90
C GLU A 81 3.42 9.66 3.65
N ILE A 82 2.15 9.35 3.97
CA ILE A 82 1.02 10.28 3.87
C ILE A 82 0.13 10.14 5.10
N ASP A 83 -0.17 11.28 5.72
CA ASP A 83 -1.12 11.33 6.84
C ASP A 83 -2.57 11.34 6.32
N LEU A 84 -3.25 10.21 6.40
CA LEU A 84 -4.65 10.05 5.99
C LEU A 84 -5.63 10.79 6.92
N SER A 85 -5.20 11.24 8.09
CA SER A 85 -6.06 12.04 8.98
C SER A 85 -6.12 13.51 8.55
N SER A 86 -5.20 13.96 7.70
CA SER A 86 -5.14 15.33 7.18
C SER A 86 -5.90 15.46 5.86
N GLU A 87 -6.57 16.60 5.65
CA GLU A 87 -7.27 16.90 4.39
C GLU A 87 -6.30 16.91 3.18
N ILE A 88 -5.08 17.40 3.40
CA ILE A 88 -4.03 17.40 2.35
C ILE A 88 -3.67 15.97 1.99
N GLY A 89 -3.43 15.11 2.96
CA GLY A 89 -3.10 13.69 2.71
C GLY A 89 -4.23 12.94 2.00
N GLN A 90 -5.48 13.17 2.41
CA GLN A 90 -6.66 12.62 1.73
C GLN A 90 -6.76 13.11 0.28
N GLY A 91 -6.47 14.39 0.03
CA GLY A 91 -6.43 14.96 -1.31
C GLY A 91 -5.40 14.27 -2.19
N ILE A 92 -4.18 14.11 -1.70
CA ILE A 92 -3.10 13.43 -2.43
C ILE A 92 -3.49 11.98 -2.77
N VAL A 93 -4.06 11.24 -1.82
CA VAL A 93 -4.47 9.85 -2.05
C VAL A 93 -5.61 9.78 -3.08
N ARG A 94 -6.57 10.71 -3.08
CA ARG A 94 -7.61 10.81 -4.13
C ARG A 94 -7.00 11.07 -5.52
N GLU A 95 -6.00 11.94 -5.63
CA GLU A 95 -5.32 12.19 -6.90
C GLU A 95 -4.57 10.95 -7.42
N ILE A 96 -3.96 10.17 -6.53
CA ILE A 96 -3.34 8.88 -6.91
C ILE A 96 -4.42 7.89 -7.33
N ALA A 97 -5.51 7.76 -6.56
CA ALA A 97 -6.62 6.86 -6.86
C ALA A 97 -7.29 7.16 -8.20
N GLN A 98 -7.34 8.43 -8.60
CA GLN A 98 -7.88 8.85 -9.89
C GLN A 98 -7.11 8.26 -11.09
N LYS A 99 -5.83 7.94 -10.90
CA LYS A 99 -4.93 7.42 -11.92
C LYS A 99 -4.61 5.94 -11.74
N ALA A 100 -4.95 5.36 -10.58
CA ALA A 100 -4.70 3.96 -10.29
C ALA A 100 -5.71 3.05 -10.99
N ASP A 101 -5.29 1.84 -11.29
CA ASP A 101 -6.16 0.77 -11.81
C ASP A 101 -6.75 -0.07 -10.68
N VAL A 102 -5.98 -0.25 -9.60
CA VAL A 102 -6.37 -1.08 -8.46
C VAL A 102 -6.11 -0.32 -7.17
N LEU A 103 -7.02 -0.40 -6.22
CA LEU A 103 -6.80 -0.01 -4.83
C LEU A 103 -7.04 -1.23 -3.93
N VAL A 104 -6.12 -1.48 -2.99
CA VAL A 104 -6.28 -2.52 -1.98
C VAL A 104 -6.18 -1.89 -0.60
N GLU A 105 -7.14 -2.21 0.29
CA GLU A 105 -7.16 -1.72 1.66
C GLU A 105 -7.57 -2.83 2.64
N ASN A 106 -7.20 -2.69 3.91
CA ASN A 106 -7.62 -3.60 4.99
C ASN A 106 -7.94 -2.87 6.29
N PHE A 107 -8.54 -1.70 6.17
CA PHE A 107 -9.07 -0.96 7.30
C PHE A 107 -10.34 -1.63 7.85
N LYS A 108 -10.73 -1.28 9.07
CA LYS A 108 -12.06 -1.64 9.57
C LYS A 108 -13.11 -1.06 8.64
N THR A 109 -14.14 -1.85 8.34
CA THR A 109 -15.26 -1.46 7.48
C THR A 109 -15.77 -0.05 7.80
N GLY A 110 -15.88 0.79 6.79
CA GLY A 110 -16.33 2.17 6.90
C GLY A 110 -15.30 3.20 7.38
N ASN A 111 -14.09 2.78 7.80
CA ASN A 111 -13.10 3.75 8.26
C ASN A 111 -12.56 4.65 7.15
N LEU A 112 -12.32 4.11 5.97
CA LEU A 112 -11.83 4.93 4.84
C LEU A 112 -12.90 5.90 4.31
N ALA A 113 -14.18 5.57 4.42
CA ALA A 113 -15.27 6.48 4.05
C ALA A 113 -15.25 7.78 4.88
N LYS A 114 -14.78 7.74 6.14
CA LYS A 114 -14.61 8.95 6.97
C LYS A 114 -13.60 9.94 6.39
N TYR A 115 -12.70 9.46 5.54
CA TYR A 115 -11.66 10.25 4.89
C TYR A 115 -12.01 10.57 3.41
N GLY A 116 -13.23 10.22 2.96
CA GLY A 116 -13.62 10.34 1.56
C GLY A 116 -12.78 9.44 0.64
N LEU A 117 -12.39 8.28 1.14
CA LEU A 117 -11.57 7.26 0.46
C LEU A 117 -12.27 5.90 0.42
N GLY A 118 -13.57 5.86 0.73
CA GLY A 118 -14.38 4.65 0.59
C GLY A 118 -14.70 4.33 -0.87
N TYR A 119 -15.26 3.13 -1.09
CA TYR A 119 -15.60 2.67 -2.43
C TYR A 119 -16.48 3.67 -3.20
N ASP A 120 -17.56 4.15 -2.57
CA ASP A 120 -18.50 5.07 -3.23
C ASP A 120 -17.82 6.40 -3.58
N ASP A 121 -17.00 6.95 -2.67
CA ASP A 121 -16.27 8.19 -2.91
C ASP A 121 -15.32 8.08 -4.10
N LEU A 122 -14.56 6.97 -4.16
CA LEU A 122 -13.54 6.77 -5.20
C LEU A 122 -14.13 6.31 -6.53
N ARG A 123 -15.25 5.58 -6.52
CA ARG A 123 -15.98 5.21 -7.74
C ARG A 123 -16.45 6.42 -8.52
N ASP A 124 -16.84 7.48 -7.81
CA ASP A 124 -17.33 8.70 -8.47
C ASP A 124 -16.20 9.45 -9.19
N ILE A 125 -14.96 9.35 -8.73
CA ILE A 125 -13.79 9.99 -9.37
C ILE A 125 -13.04 9.07 -10.34
N ASN A 126 -13.12 7.75 -10.16
CA ASN A 126 -12.53 6.76 -11.05
C ASN A 126 -13.44 5.52 -11.17
N PRO A 127 -14.43 5.55 -12.07
CA PRO A 127 -15.37 4.44 -12.25
C PRO A 127 -14.74 3.12 -12.72
N LYS A 128 -13.47 3.15 -13.17
CA LYS A 128 -12.74 1.97 -13.62
C LYS A 128 -11.89 1.33 -12.52
N LEU A 129 -11.78 1.99 -11.36
CA LEU A 129 -10.96 1.53 -10.25
C LEU A 129 -11.46 0.18 -9.73
N VAL A 130 -10.60 -0.82 -9.73
CA VAL A 130 -10.86 -2.07 -9.02
C VAL A 130 -10.55 -1.85 -7.54
N TYR A 131 -11.59 -1.77 -6.72
CA TYR A 131 -11.49 -1.56 -5.27
C TYR A 131 -11.57 -2.89 -4.52
N CYS A 132 -10.51 -3.26 -3.83
CA CYS A 132 -10.43 -4.50 -3.05
C CYS A 132 -10.34 -4.18 -1.56
N SER A 133 -11.35 -4.60 -0.79
CA SER A 133 -11.37 -4.50 0.66
C SER A 133 -11.10 -5.87 1.29
N VAL A 134 -10.01 -5.99 2.04
CA VAL A 134 -9.60 -7.22 2.71
C VAL A 134 -10.13 -7.20 4.14
N THR A 135 -11.13 -8.04 4.43
CA THR A 135 -11.79 -8.10 5.74
C THR A 135 -11.78 -9.52 6.31
N GLY A 136 -12.07 -9.65 7.61
CA GLY A 136 -12.14 -10.96 8.26
C GLY A 136 -13.41 -11.75 7.92
N PHE A 137 -14.49 -11.08 7.53
CA PHE A 137 -15.81 -11.70 7.36
C PHE A 137 -16.56 -11.25 6.09
N GLY A 138 -15.95 -10.47 5.24
CA GLY A 138 -16.59 -9.93 4.02
C GLY A 138 -17.37 -8.66 4.24
#